data_b5a8ef886f7c818c9ea47ee8f4281c31
#
_entry.id   b5a8ef886f7c818c9ea47ee8f4281c31
#
_cell.length_a   1.000
_cell.length_b   1.000
_cell.length_c   1.000
_cell.angle_alpha   90.00
_cell.angle_beta   90.00
_cell.angle_gamma   90.00
#
_symmetry.space_group_name_H-M   'P 1'
#
loop_
_entity.id
_entity.type
_entity.pdbx_description
1 polymer ?
#
loop_
_entity_poly.entity_id
_entity_poly.type
_entity_poly.pdbx_seq_one_letter_code
_entity_poly.pdbx_strand_id
1 'polypeptide(L)'
;MNLKHMAAAKLLCSNWSSTKLDHLLEQTDIRMSRALDYVMPNNIKVSCVQLSLKAELPFKDCMELILANVNTAVADGTQLIVFPEYIGLLPILSSPSIFDLCYQFSEDLINQEREAVEEVLHFYGKYLAQPLLESYLHFFSLLAIKSSVYILAGSMIVKTREGFVNRSFLFDPDGN
;
A
#
# COMPACT_ATOMS: atom_id res chain seq x y z
N MET A 1 -19.60 6.04 -15.72
CA MET A 1 -19.11 6.40 -14.35
C MET A 1 -19.88 7.58 -13.79
N ASN A 2 -20.29 7.56 -12.51
CA ASN A 2 -21.20 8.54 -11.93
C ASN A 2 -20.52 9.44 -10.86
N LEU A 3 -21.23 10.52 -10.47
CA LEU A 3 -20.75 11.47 -9.45
C LEU A 3 -20.42 10.81 -8.09
N LYS A 4 -21.11 9.71 -7.75
CA LYS A 4 -20.90 8.96 -6.51
C LYS A 4 -19.50 8.34 -6.47
N HIS A 5 -19.03 7.75 -7.57
CA HIS A 5 -17.68 7.17 -7.65
C HIS A 5 -16.60 8.24 -7.58
N MET A 6 -16.81 9.40 -8.21
CA MET A 6 -15.86 10.53 -8.14
C MET A 6 -15.74 11.08 -6.71
N ALA A 7 -16.86 11.24 -6.00
CA ALA A 7 -16.87 11.67 -4.62
C ALA A 7 -16.17 10.65 -3.70
N ALA A 8 -16.43 9.36 -3.90
CA ALA A 8 -15.77 8.27 -3.16
C ALA A 8 -14.26 8.24 -3.39
N ALA A 9 -13.80 8.40 -4.65
CA ALA A 9 -12.37 8.47 -4.96
C ALA A 9 -11.69 9.66 -4.27
N LYS A 10 -12.33 10.83 -4.28
CA LYS A 10 -11.81 12.03 -3.61
C LYS A 10 -11.73 11.84 -2.09
N LEU A 11 -12.72 11.23 -1.48
CA LEU A 11 -12.73 10.90 -0.05
C LEU A 11 -11.66 9.88 0.30
N LEU A 12 -11.50 8.85 -0.52
CA LEU A 12 -10.47 7.83 -0.36
C LEU A 12 -9.08 8.47 -0.39
N CYS A 13 -8.76 9.25 -1.41
CA CYS A 13 -7.47 9.93 -1.52
C CYS A 13 -7.23 10.90 -0.35
N SER A 14 -8.28 11.58 0.14
CA SER A 14 -8.18 12.43 1.33
C SER A 14 -7.89 11.64 2.61
N ASN A 15 -8.44 10.42 2.74
CA ASN A 15 -8.19 9.56 3.89
C ASN A 15 -6.78 8.97 3.89
N TRP A 16 -6.22 8.73 2.72
CA TRP A 16 -4.87 8.19 2.52
C TRP A 16 -3.86 9.28 2.13
N SER A 17 -4.12 10.54 2.45
CA SER A 17 -3.17 11.63 2.19
C SER A 17 -1.91 11.52 3.06
N SER A 18 -0.78 12.01 2.52
CA SER A 18 0.50 12.04 3.23
C SER A 18 0.37 12.65 4.62
N THR A 19 -0.36 13.77 4.77
CA THR A 19 -0.57 14.43 6.07
C THR A 19 -1.27 13.54 7.10
N LYS A 20 -2.25 12.72 6.68
CA LYS A 20 -2.91 11.79 7.61
C LYS A 20 -2.02 10.59 7.95
N LEU A 21 -1.23 10.13 6.99
CA LEU A 21 -0.24 9.09 7.20
C LEU A 21 0.86 9.54 8.16
N ASP A 22 1.37 10.76 8.00
CA ASP A 22 2.34 11.37 8.92
C ASP A 22 1.80 11.40 10.36
N HIS A 23 0.61 11.96 10.53
CA HIS A 23 -0.02 12.07 11.83
C HIS A 23 -0.24 10.69 12.50
N LEU A 24 -0.64 9.70 11.73
CA LEU A 24 -0.81 8.34 12.22
C LEU A 24 0.55 7.73 12.63
N LEU A 25 1.57 7.87 11.81
CA LEU A 25 2.90 7.34 12.10
C LEU A 25 3.60 8.07 13.25
N GLU A 26 3.30 9.35 13.46
CA GLU A 26 3.79 10.12 14.64
C GLU A 26 3.15 9.63 15.94
N GLN A 27 1.89 9.24 15.91
CA GLN A 27 1.16 8.75 17.09
C GLN A 27 1.41 7.26 17.38
N THR A 28 2.03 6.54 16.46
CA THR A 28 2.27 5.11 16.61
C THR A 28 3.68 4.85 17.12
N ASP A 29 3.78 4.06 18.18
CA ASP A 29 5.05 3.54 18.67
C ASP A 29 5.56 2.46 17.71
N ILE A 30 6.49 2.87 16.82
CA ILE A 30 7.14 1.96 15.88
C ILE A 30 8.48 1.56 16.47
N ARG A 31 8.67 0.26 16.65
CA ARG A 31 9.93 -0.29 17.14
C ARG A 31 11.04 -0.07 16.12
N MET A 32 12.17 0.41 16.58
CA MET A 32 13.39 0.50 15.77
C MET A 32 14.17 -0.81 15.84
N SER A 33 14.68 -1.25 14.71
CA SER A 33 15.63 -2.37 14.68
C SER A 33 16.95 -1.93 15.31
N ARG A 34 17.51 -2.77 16.18
CA ARG A 34 18.88 -2.60 16.73
C ARG A 34 19.94 -3.21 15.81
N ALA A 35 19.55 -3.80 14.70
CA ALA A 35 20.41 -4.65 13.87
C ALA A 35 21.30 -3.88 12.88
N LEU A 36 21.32 -2.55 12.91
CA LEU A 36 22.14 -1.73 12.01
C LEU A 36 23.52 -1.38 12.57
N ASP A 37 24.15 -2.25 13.36
CA ASP A 37 25.60 -2.23 13.42
C ASP A 37 26.11 -2.77 12.07
N TYR A 38 26.79 -1.92 11.30
CA TYR A 38 27.27 -2.10 9.92
C TYR A 38 28.33 -3.20 9.75
N VAL A 39 28.20 -4.29 10.45
CA VAL A 39 28.91 -5.53 10.11
C VAL A 39 27.98 -6.30 9.18
N MET A 40 28.36 -6.40 7.90
CA MET A 40 27.66 -7.27 6.95
C MET A 40 27.43 -8.63 7.62
N PRO A 41 26.22 -8.93 8.07
CA PRO A 41 25.98 -10.23 8.70
C PRO A 41 26.09 -11.30 7.60
N ASN A 42 26.69 -12.44 7.94
CA ASN A 42 26.75 -13.57 7.03
C ASN A 42 25.33 -14.10 6.67
N ASN A 43 24.32 -13.70 7.44
CA ASN A 43 22.93 -14.08 7.25
C ASN A 43 22.03 -12.84 7.45
N ILE A 44 21.07 -12.65 6.55
CA ILE A 44 20.01 -11.63 6.64
C ILE A 44 18.74 -12.33 7.10
N LYS A 45 18.12 -11.79 8.16
CA LYS A 45 16.80 -12.25 8.60
C LYS A 45 15.71 -11.53 7.81
N VAL A 46 14.87 -12.31 7.13
CA VAL A 46 13.76 -11.83 6.31
C VAL A 46 12.44 -12.25 6.93
N SER A 47 11.49 -11.32 7.03
CA SER A 47 10.10 -11.61 7.41
C SER A 47 9.17 -11.35 6.24
N CYS A 48 8.38 -12.38 5.87
CA CYS A 48 7.33 -12.23 4.88
C CYS A 48 6.00 -11.98 5.60
N VAL A 49 5.38 -10.85 5.30
CA VAL A 49 4.08 -10.48 5.87
C VAL A 49 2.97 -11.15 5.06
N GLN A 50 2.08 -11.84 5.78
CA GLN A 50 0.85 -12.36 5.21
C GLN A 50 -0.33 -11.66 5.86
N LEU A 51 -1.09 -10.91 5.06
CA LEU A 51 -2.25 -10.15 5.52
C LEU A 51 -3.54 -10.92 5.25
N SER A 52 -4.38 -11.05 6.27
CA SER A 52 -5.76 -11.50 6.10
C SER A 52 -6.63 -10.26 5.85
N LEU A 53 -6.85 -9.95 4.58
CA LEU A 53 -7.65 -8.79 4.18
C LEU A 53 -9.12 -9.16 4.13
N LYS A 54 -9.95 -8.29 4.72
CA LYS A 54 -11.42 -8.34 4.59
C LYS A 54 -11.86 -7.15 3.77
N ALA A 55 -12.90 -7.34 2.96
CA ALA A 55 -13.57 -6.22 2.32
C ALA A 55 -14.08 -5.23 3.36
N GLU A 56 -14.11 -3.95 2.99
CA GLU A 56 -14.61 -2.85 3.83
C GLU A 56 -13.81 -2.61 5.11
N LEU A 57 -12.53 -2.99 5.13
CA LEU A 57 -11.67 -2.74 6.27
C LEU A 57 -11.43 -1.22 6.43
N PRO A 58 -11.79 -0.59 7.57
CA PRO A 58 -11.57 0.82 7.78
C PRO A 58 -10.08 1.20 7.63
N PHE A 59 -9.80 2.43 7.19
CA PHE A 59 -8.42 2.92 7.03
C PHE A 59 -7.55 2.67 8.27
N LYS A 60 -8.09 3.00 9.45
CA LYS A 60 -7.37 2.81 10.71
C LYS A 60 -6.97 1.35 10.93
N ASP A 61 -7.89 0.43 10.71
CA ASP A 61 -7.67 -1.01 10.94
C ASP A 61 -6.66 -1.58 9.92
N CYS A 62 -6.67 -1.07 8.67
CA CYS A 62 -5.64 -1.39 7.66
C CYS A 62 -4.26 -0.99 8.16
N MET A 63 -4.13 0.23 8.70
CA MET A 63 -2.86 0.74 9.19
C MET A 63 -2.39 -0.01 10.44
N GLU A 64 -3.26 -0.26 11.40
CA GLU A 64 -2.95 -1.04 12.61
C GLU A 64 -2.46 -2.44 12.25
N LEU A 65 -3.07 -3.07 11.25
CA LEU A 65 -2.64 -4.39 10.76
C LEU A 65 -1.22 -4.36 10.19
N ILE A 66 -0.89 -3.36 9.37
CA ILE A 66 0.45 -3.22 8.82
C ILE A 66 1.47 -2.96 9.94
N LEU A 67 1.19 -2.01 10.82
CA LEU A 67 2.08 -1.60 11.89
C LEU A 67 2.33 -2.73 12.90
N ALA A 68 1.31 -3.51 13.24
CA ALA A 68 1.46 -4.68 14.11
C ALA A 68 2.42 -5.73 13.51
N ASN A 69 2.32 -5.98 12.20
CA ASN A 69 3.23 -6.90 11.51
C ASN A 69 4.66 -6.37 11.49
N VAL A 70 4.86 -5.07 11.21
CA VAL A 70 6.19 -4.44 11.25
C VAL A 70 6.80 -4.54 12.65
N ASN A 71 6.06 -4.14 13.68
CA ASN A 71 6.52 -4.20 15.06
C ASN A 71 6.89 -5.64 15.50
N THR A 72 6.13 -6.63 15.04
CA THR A 72 6.44 -8.04 15.30
C THR A 72 7.73 -8.46 14.61
N ALA A 73 7.89 -8.13 13.33
CA ALA A 73 9.08 -8.44 12.55
C ALA A 73 10.34 -7.78 13.14
N VAL A 74 10.25 -6.50 13.51
CA VAL A 74 11.36 -5.75 14.13
C VAL A 74 11.73 -6.33 15.50
N ALA A 75 10.74 -6.68 16.33
CA ALA A 75 10.98 -7.33 17.63
C ALA A 75 11.71 -8.67 17.50
N ASP A 76 11.50 -9.35 16.39
CA ASP A 76 12.16 -10.62 16.05
C ASP A 76 13.55 -10.41 15.40
N GLY A 77 14.03 -9.17 15.26
CA GLY A 77 15.35 -8.84 14.70
C GLY A 77 15.42 -8.94 13.18
N THR A 78 14.31 -8.77 12.48
CA THR A 78 14.23 -8.76 11.03
C THR A 78 14.98 -7.56 10.44
N GLN A 79 15.68 -7.77 9.34
CA GLN A 79 16.42 -6.75 8.59
C GLN A 79 15.74 -6.38 7.27
N LEU A 80 14.98 -7.29 6.68
CA LEU A 80 14.17 -7.06 5.48
C LEU A 80 12.74 -7.55 5.71
N ILE A 81 11.76 -6.67 5.60
CA ILE A 81 10.35 -7.00 5.64
C ILE A 81 9.81 -7.02 4.21
N VAL A 82 9.12 -8.10 3.85
CA VAL A 82 8.52 -8.31 2.51
C VAL A 82 7.01 -8.30 2.64
N PHE A 83 6.35 -7.34 2.01
CA PHE A 83 4.89 -7.25 1.93
C PHE A 83 4.34 -7.98 0.70
N PRO A 84 3.06 -8.40 0.73
CA PRO A 84 2.45 -9.14 -0.36
C PRO A 84 2.19 -8.25 -1.59
N GLU A 85 1.96 -8.93 -2.72
CA GLU A 85 1.54 -8.31 -3.97
C GLU A 85 0.23 -7.52 -3.77
N TYR A 86 0.07 -6.43 -4.53
CA TYR A 86 -1.10 -5.53 -4.52
C TYR A 86 -1.42 -4.85 -3.18
N ILE A 87 -0.48 -4.80 -2.23
CA ILE A 87 -0.71 -4.07 -0.97
C ILE A 87 -1.03 -2.59 -1.20
N GLY A 88 -0.52 -1.98 -2.26
CA GLY A 88 -0.83 -0.60 -2.65
C GLY A 88 -2.30 -0.37 -3.03
N LEU A 89 -3.11 -1.42 -3.15
CA LEU A 89 -4.55 -1.34 -3.37
C LEU A 89 -5.37 -1.41 -2.06
N LEU A 90 -4.73 -1.55 -0.90
CA LEU A 90 -5.41 -1.52 0.40
C LEU A 90 -6.36 -0.33 0.58
N PRO A 91 -6.02 0.90 0.13
CA PRO A 91 -6.95 2.02 0.19
C PRO A 91 -8.29 1.74 -0.48
N ILE A 92 -8.29 0.99 -1.57
CA ILE A 92 -9.51 0.63 -2.31
C ILE A 92 -10.43 -0.22 -1.45
N LEU A 93 -9.87 -1.16 -0.67
CA LEU A 93 -10.62 -2.03 0.23
C LEU A 93 -11.30 -1.25 1.38
N SER A 94 -10.80 -0.06 1.72
CA SER A 94 -11.37 0.80 2.75
C SER A 94 -12.54 1.67 2.26
N SER A 95 -12.89 1.59 0.98
CA SER A 95 -13.97 2.38 0.35
C SER A 95 -14.98 1.47 -0.34
N PRO A 96 -16.13 1.16 0.28
CA PRO A 96 -17.12 0.25 -0.29
C PRO A 96 -17.50 0.59 -1.73
N SER A 97 -17.75 1.87 -2.03
CA SER A 97 -18.16 2.29 -3.38
C SER A 97 -17.06 2.13 -4.44
N ILE A 98 -15.78 2.16 -4.05
CA ILE A 98 -14.66 1.92 -4.97
C ILE A 98 -14.39 0.42 -5.03
N PHE A 99 -14.53 -0.29 -3.92
CA PHE A 99 -14.42 -1.73 -3.88
C PHE A 99 -15.45 -2.41 -4.81
N ASP A 100 -16.72 -1.99 -4.74
CA ASP A 100 -17.79 -2.48 -5.63
C ASP A 100 -17.44 -2.25 -7.11
N LEU A 101 -16.86 -1.08 -7.44
CA LEU A 101 -16.39 -0.79 -8.79
C LEU A 101 -15.26 -1.74 -9.23
N CYS A 102 -14.31 -2.02 -8.34
CA CYS A 102 -13.21 -2.94 -8.62
C CYS A 102 -13.68 -4.40 -8.70
N TYR A 103 -14.69 -4.77 -7.91
CA TYR A 103 -15.30 -6.09 -7.98
C TYR A 103 -16.02 -6.28 -9.33
N GLN A 104 -16.84 -5.31 -9.76
CA GLN A 104 -17.47 -5.32 -11.08
C GLN A 104 -16.44 -5.40 -12.20
N PHE A 105 -15.34 -4.64 -12.09
CA PHE A 105 -14.22 -4.73 -13.04
C PHE A 105 -13.65 -6.15 -13.17
N SER A 106 -13.53 -6.89 -12.07
CA SER A 106 -13.03 -8.25 -12.12
C SER A 106 -13.99 -9.21 -12.86
N GLU A 107 -15.30 -9.01 -12.69
CA GLU A 107 -16.32 -9.75 -13.43
C GLU A 107 -16.32 -9.40 -14.93
N ASP A 108 -16.25 -8.10 -15.26
CA ASP A 108 -16.18 -7.60 -16.64
C ASP A 108 -14.91 -8.13 -17.36
N LEU A 109 -13.78 -8.21 -16.64
CA LEU A 109 -12.55 -8.77 -17.17
C LEU A 109 -12.69 -10.28 -17.48
N ILE A 110 -13.32 -11.03 -16.58
CA ILE A 110 -13.60 -12.46 -16.78
C ILE A 110 -14.55 -12.68 -17.97
N ASN A 111 -15.55 -11.82 -18.10
CA ASN A 111 -16.52 -11.86 -19.18
C ASN A 111 -16.01 -11.26 -20.50
N GLN A 112 -14.77 -10.74 -20.54
CA GLN A 112 -14.14 -10.09 -21.69
C GLN A 112 -14.89 -8.84 -22.22
N GLU A 113 -15.53 -8.11 -21.33
CA GLU A 113 -16.23 -6.85 -21.62
C GLU A 113 -15.25 -5.67 -21.71
N ARG A 114 -14.61 -5.50 -22.85
CA ARG A 114 -13.53 -4.54 -23.07
C ARG A 114 -13.90 -3.10 -22.72
N GLU A 115 -15.07 -2.63 -23.13
CA GLU A 115 -15.49 -1.24 -22.90
C GLU A 115 -15.63 -0.95 -21.40
N ALA A 116 -16.22 -1.87 -20.61
CA ALA A 116 -16.33 -1.74 -19.17
C ALA A 116 -14.96 -1.72 -18.49
N VAL A 117 -14.06 -2.60 -18.92
CA VAL A 117 -12.69 -2.67 -18.45
C VAL A 117 -11.93 -1.35 -18.72
N GLU A 118 -12.04 -0.80 -19.92
CA GLU A 118 -11.40 0.47 -20.29
C GLU A 118 -11.95 1.65 -19.48
N GLU A 119 -13.25 1.66 -19.18
CA GLU A 119 -13.88 2.70 -18.37
C GLU A 119 -13.33 2.71 -16.94
N VAL A 120 -13.16 1.52 -16.32
CA VAL A 120 -12.59 1.42 -14.97
C VAL A 120 -11.11 1.78 -14.94
N LEU A 121 -10.33 1.33 -15.91
CA LEU A 121 -8.91 1.71 -16.03
C LEU A 121 -8.74 3.21 -16.26
N HIS A 122 -9.61 3.82 -17.08
CA HIS A 122 -9.63 5.26 -17.27
C HIS A 122 -9.92 6.00 -15.95
N PHE A 123 -10.92 5.54 -15.20
CA PHE A 123 -11.25 6.12 -13.90
C PHE A 123 -10.10 6.00 -12.91
N TYR A 124 -9.53 4.81 -12.74
CA TYR A 124 -8.37 4.58 -11.89
C TYR A 124 -7.22 5.52 -12.28
N GLY A 125 -6.86 5.53 -13.55
CA GLY A 125 -5.75 6.34 -14.07
C GLY A 125 -5.96 7.85 -13.95
N LYS A 126 -7.21 8.31 -13.90
CA LYS A 126 -7.55 9.74 -13.80
C LYS A 126 -7.65 10.23 -12.37
N TYR A 127 -8.17 9.41 -11.46
CA TYR A 127 -8.56 9.86 -10.12
C TYR A 127 -7.79 9.19 -8.98
N LEU A 128 -7.24 8.00 -9.18
CA LEU A 128 -6.67 7.19 -8.11
C LEU A 128 -5.17 6.90 -8.28
N ALA A 129 -4.71 6.63 -9.48
CA ALA A 129 -3.36 6.09 -9.70
C ALA A 129 -2.25 6.95 -9.10
N GLN A 130 -2.25 8.25 -9.38
CA GLN A 130 -1.20 9.14 -8.89
C GLN A 130 -1.31 9.42 -7.37
N PRO A 131 -2.48 9.81 -6.83
CA PRO A 131 -2.60 10.01 -5.38
C PRO A 131 -2.28 8.76 -4.55
N LEU A 132 -2.69 7.58 -5.01
CA LEU A 132 -2.37 6.33 -4.31
C LEU A 132 -0.89 5.98 -4.38
N LEU A 133 -0.24 6.22 -5.53
CA LEU A 133 1.19 6.02 -5.66
C LEU A 133 1.97 6.94 -4.70
N GLU A 134 1.63 8.22 -4.65
CA GLU A 134 2.26 9.19 -3.73
C GLU A 134 2.10 8.77 -2.27
N SER A 135 0.88 8.40 -1.87
CA SER A 135 0.61 7.93 -0.52
C SER A 135 1.36 6.63 -0.18
N TYR A 136 1.42 5.70 -1.12
CA TYR A 136 2.13 4.43 -0.97
C TYR A 136 3.64 4.65 -0.79
N LEU A 137 4.26 5.43 -1.69
CA LEU A 137 5.69 5.72 -1.60
C LEU A 137 6.03 6.44 -0.30
N HIS A 138 5.26 7.46 0.06
CA HIS A 138 5.43 8.21 1.29
C HIS A 138 5.33 7.34 2.54
N PHE A 139 4.26 6.52 2.61
CA PHE A 139 4.03 5.66 3.76
C PHE A 139 5.16 4.65 3.98
N PHE A 140 5.55 3.91 2.95
CA PHE A 140 6.57 2.87 3.08
C PHE A 140 7.98 3.44 3.28
N SER A 141 8.29 4.60 2.68
CA SER A 141 9.52 5.35 2.97
C SER A 141 9.62 5.70 4.45
N LEU A 142 8.60 6.36 5.01
CA LEU A 142 8.57 6.69 6.44
C LEU A 142 8.59 5.47 7.35
N LEU A 143 7.91 4.41 6.95
CA LEU A 143 7.88 3.16 7.72
C LEU A 143 9.28 2.52 7.79
N ALA A 144 10.03 2.52 6.69
CA ALA A 144 11.40 2.04 6.62
C ALA A 144 12.33 2.88 7.52
N ILE A 145 12.23 4.22 7.45
CA ILE A 145 12.98 5.13 8.32
C ILE A 145 12.69 4.84 9.80
N LYS A 146 11.40 4.84 10.18
CA LYS A 146 11.00 4.70 11.58
C LYS A 146 11.33 3.34 12.17
N SER A 147 11.27 2.28 11.38
CA SER A 147 11.61 0.91 11.83
C SER A 147 13.09 0.56 11.66
N SER A 148 13.85 1.35 10.91
CA SER A 148 15.27 1.13 10.60
C SER A 148 15.52 -0.25 9.97
N VAL A 149 14.68 -0.66 9.01
CA VAL A 149 14.80 -1.91 8.27
C VAL A 149 14.58 -1.68 6.77
N TYR A 150 15.07 -2.60 5.94
CA TYR A 150 14.67 -2.65 4.54
C TYR A 150 13.23 -3.10 4.41
N ILE A 151 12.46 -2.45 3.53
CA ILE A 151 11.07 -2.84 3.25
C ILE A 151 10.88 -3.04 1.74
N LEU A 152 10.63 -4.29 1.32
CA LEU A 152 10.05 -4.57 0.02
C LEU A 152 8.53 -4.39 0.17
N ALA A 153 8.03 -3.25 -0.30
CA ALA A 153 6.69 -2.78 0.00
C ALA A 153 5.58 -3.50 -0.80
N GLY A 154 5.83 -4.73 -1.25
CA GLY A 154 4.90 -5.45 -2.10
C GLY A 154 4.73 -4.77 -3.45
N SER A 155 3.52 -4.70 -3.98
CA SER A 155 3.31 -4.04 -5.26
C SER A 155 2.04 -3.20 -5.32
N MET A 156 1.96 -2.38 -6.37
CA MET A 156 0.77 -1.63 -6.74
C MET A 156 0.67 -1.41 -8.25
N ILE A 157 -0.51 -1.05 -8.72
CA ILE A 157 -0.74 -0.70 -10.12
C ILE A 157 -0.30 0.75 -10.34
N VAL A 158 0.71 0.95 -11.19
CA VAL A 158 1.27 2.25 -11.55
C VAL A 158 0.89 2.61 -12.97
N LYS A 159 0.40 3.84 -13.18
CA LYS A 159 0.16 4.38 -14.51
C LYS A 159 1.47 4.88 -15.11
N THR A 160 1.77 4.42 -16.33
CA THR A 160 2.90 4.86 -17.13
C THR A 160 2.42 5.53 -18.42
N ARG A 161 3.36 5.97 -19.28
CA ARG A 161 3.03 6.48 -20.61
C ARG A 161 2.49 5.40 -21.55
N GLU A 162 2.88 4.15 -21.33
CA GLU A 162 2.54 2.98 -22.17
C GLU A 162 1.33 2.20 -21.65
N GLY A 163 0.80 2.59 -20.48
CA GLY A 163 -0.34 1.90 -19.86
C GLY A 163 -0.16 1.71 -18.35
N PHE A 164 -0.68 0.61 -17.83
CA PHE A 164 -0.57 0.24 -16.42
C PHE A 164 0.41 -0.91 -16.24
N VAL A 165 1.22 -0.81 -15.19
CA VAL A 165 2.16 -1.87 -14.79
C VAL A 165 1.98 -2.20 -13.32
N ASN A 166 2.20 -3.45 -12.95
CA ASN A 166 2.33 -3.86 -11.56
C ASN A 166 3.78 -3.68 -11.13
N ARG A 167 4.05 -2.84 -10.14
CA ARG A 167 5.39 -2.45 -9.73
C ARG A 167 5.59 -2.59 -8.24
N SER A 168 6.71 -3.19 -7.84
CA SER A 168 7.20 -3.23 -6.46
C SER A 168 8.27 -2.16 -6.22
N PHE A 169 8.41 -1.73 -4.97
CA PHE A 169 9.42 -0.78 -4.52
C PHE A 169 10.13 -1.34 -3.29
N LEU A 170 11.44 -1.17 -3.27
CA LEU A 170 12.28 -1.49 -2.12
C LEU A 170 12.74 -0.18 -1.48
N PHE A 171 12.51 -0.05 -0.19
CA PHE A 171 12.97 1.08 0.61
C PHE A 171 14.11 0.63 1.52
N ASP A 172 15.18 1.40 1.57
CA ASP A 172 16.24 1.24 2.54
C ASP A 172 15.88 1.89 3.89
N PRO A 173 16.67 1.68 4.97
CA PRO A 173 16.42 2.31 6.27
C PRO A 173 16.47 3.83 6.29
N ASP A 174 17.00 4.46 5.25
CA ASP A 174 17.00 5.92 5.07
C ASP A 174 15.79 6.41 4.27
N GLY A 175 14.93 5.48 3.80
CA GLY A 175 13.68 5.77 3.10
C GLY A 175 13.82 5.98 1.59
N ASN A 176 14.98 5.64 1.01
CA ASN A 176 15.25 5.79 -0.43
C ASN A 176 14.74 4.59 -1.21
#